data_872ca2144844e938dc758892bf4cd4f6
#
_entry.id   872ca2144844e938dc758892bf4cd4f6
#
_cell.length_a   1.000
_cell.length_b   1.000
_cell.length_c   1.000
_cell.angle_alpha   90.00
_cell.angle_beta   90.00
_cell.angle_gamma   90.00
#
_symmetry.space_group_name_H-M   'P 1'
#
loop_
_entity.id
_entity.type
_entity.pdbx_description
1 polymer ?
#
loop_
_entity_poly.entity_id
_entity_poly.type
_entity_poly.pdbx_seq_one_letter_code
_entity_poly.pdbx_strand_id
1 'polypeptide(L)'
;KRVTKTGFDDALFYAWRRDPEFILNREPYDQGSVLVAGPDFGTGSSREHAVWALRDYGFKVVLAPKFADIFRGNAGKQGLVTGIISEADCEKLWDLLDADPGAEITVSLEDKTATLGDFTCAFDIDDYVRWTLMEGLDDIALTLRHEAEITAYEQRRPSFKPRTLPAKTLPSKPVVSARPAEGE
;
A
#
# COMPACT_ATOMS: atom_id res chain seq x y z
N LYS A 1 16.51 9.37 -7.46
CA LYS A 1 15.03 9.47 -7.65
C LYS A 1 14.60 8.28 -8.48
N ARG A 2 13.73 7.42 -7.92
CA ARG A 2 13.10 6.33 -8.66
C ARG A 2 11.89 6.87 -9.41
N VAL A 3 11.67 6.38 -10.63
CA VAL A 3 10.58 6.81 -11.51
C VAL A 3 9.47 5.74 -11.58
N THR A 4 9.75 4.53 -11.08
CA THR A 4 8.83 3.39 -11.02
C THR A 4 7.94 3.46 -9.78
N LYS A 5 6.79 2.78 -9.81
CA LYS A 5 5.89 2.59 -8.66
C LYS A 5 6.18 1.30 -7.88
N THR A 6 7.23 0.56 -8.25
CA THR A 6 7.64 -0.72 -7.66
C THR A 6 9.14 -0.77 -7.45
N GLY A 7 9.62 -1.72 -6.63
CA GLY A 7 11.03 -1.88 -6.29
C GLY A 7 11.48 -0.97 -5.16
N PHE A 8 10.59 -0.71 -4.18
CA PHE A 8 10.88 0.10 -2.98
C PHE A 8 11.19 -0.75 -1.74
N ASP A 9 11.25 -2.06 -1.88
CA ASP A 9 11.58 -3.01 -0.81
C ASP A 9 12.91 -2.70 -0.11
N ASP A 10 13.93 -2.33 -0.88
CA ASP A 10 15.25 -1.94 -0.36
C ASP A 10 15.25 -0.58 0.37
N ALA A 11 14.22 0.24 0.16
CA ALA A 11 14.08 1.54 0.81
C ALA A 11 13.39 1.44 2.17
N LEU A 12 12.68 0.31 2.45
CA LEU A 12 12.00 0.11 3.71
C LEU A 12 13.00 0.09 4.87
N PHE A 13 12.80 1.00 5.83
CA PHE A 13 13.68 1.15 7.01
C PHE A 13 15.17 1.17 6.67
N TYR A 14 15.52 1.73 5.52
CA TYR A 14 16.87 1.68 4.94
C TYR A 14 18.00 2.00 5.93
N ALA A 15 17.82 3.00 6.82
CA ALA A 15 18.83 3.36 7.80
C ALA A 15 19.00 2.30 8.89
N TRP A 16 17.89 1.72 9.35
CA TRP A 16 17.87 0.68 10.39
C TRP A 16 18.35 -0.67 9.86
N ARG A 17 18.00 -1.01 8.62
CA ARG A 17 18.45 -2.25 7.97
C ARG A 17 19.95 -2.33 7.67
N ARG A 18 20.68 -1.24 7.91
CA ARG A 18 22.16 -1.28 7.90
C ARG A 18 22.75 -1.97 9.12
N ASP A 19 22.00 -2.04 10.19
CA ASP A 19 22.34 -2.81 11.39
C ASP A 19 21.98 -4.29 11.13
N PRO A 20 22.95 -5.23 11.14
CA PRO A 20 22.68 -6.64 10.98
C PRO A 20 21.71 -7.21 12.04
N GLU A 21 21.68 -6.61 13.24
CA GLU A 21 20.81 -7.01 14.34
C GLU A 21 19.38 -6.46 14.23
N PHE A 22 19.11 -5.62 13.23
CA PHE A 22 17.76 -5.12 13.03
C PHE A 22 16.80 -6.27 12.70
N ILE A 23 15.65 -6.31 13.36
CA ILE A 23 14.70 -7.42 13.35
C ILE A 23 14.34 -7.91 11.93
N LEU A 24 14.11 -7.01 10.98
CA LEU A 24 13.76 -7.38 9.60
C LEU A 24 14.95 -7.89 8.76
N ASN A 25 16.14 -8.03 9.34
CA ASN A 25 17.31 -8.67 8.71
C ASN A 25 17.52 -10.10 9.20
N ARG A 26 16.68 -10.60 10.10
CA ARG A 26 16.81 -11.90 10.74
C ARG A 26 15.62 -12.80 10.47
N GLU A 27 15.89 -14.06 10.21
CA GLU A 27 14.85 -15.09 10.17
C GLU A 27 14.19 -15.26 11.53
N PRO A 28 12.86 -15.49 11.58
CA PRO A 28 11.90 -15.56 10.46
C PRO A 28 11.26 -14.22 10.09
N TYR A 29 11.62 -13.12 10.74
CA TYR A 29 10.99 -11.82 10.61
C TYR A 29 11.17 -11.17 9.23
N ASP A 30 12.22 -11.53 8.51
CA ASP A 30 12.50 -11.07 7.14
C ASP A 30 11.45 -11.56 6.12
N GLN A 31 10.66 -12.58 6.47
CA GLN A 31 9.56 -13.13 5.67
C GLN A 31 8.18 -12.68 6.18
N GLY A 32 8.14 -11.77 7.15
CA GLY A 32 6.90 -11.33 7.78
C GLY A 32 5.96 -10.62 6.81
N SER A 33 4.68 -11.00 6.82
CA SER A 33 3.61 -10.36 6.03
C SER A 33 2.65 -9.50 6.86
N VAL A 34 2.71 -9.62 8.18
CA VAL A 34 1.96 -8.81 9.14
C VAL A 34 2.95 -8.05 10.01
N LEU A 35 2.79 -6.73 10.09
CA LEU A 35 3.58 -5.86 10.96
C LEU A 35 2.73 -5.40 12.14
N VAL A 36 3.17 -5.70 13.36
CA VAL A 36 2.58 -5.14 14.58
C VAL A 36 3.46 -3.98 15.04
N ALA A 37 2.96 -2.76 14.90
CA ALA A 37 3.71 -1.53 15.12
C ALA A 37 3.18 -0.76 16.33
N GLY A 38 4.03 0.10 16.90
CA GLY A 38 3.65 1.01 17.99
C GLY A 38 2.73 2.16 17.54
N PRO A 39 2.31 3.01 18.47
CA PRO A 39 1.43 4.13 18.18
C PRO A 39 2.07 5.13 17.21
N ASP A 40 1.22 5.95 16.58
CA ASP A 40 1.61 6.99 15.61
C ASP A 40 2.38 6.49 14.38
N PHE A 41 2.10 5.24 13.95
CA PHE A 41 2.73 4.66 12.76
C PHE A 41 2.42 5.47 11.50
N GLY A 42 3.43 5.68 10.67
CA GLY A 42 3.30 6.40 9.40
C GLY A 42 3.43 7.92 9.50
N THR A 43 3.78 8.48 10.66
CA THR A 43 3.94 9.94 10.86
C THR A 43 5.16 10.53 10.13
N GLY A 44 6.14 9.70 9.78
CA GLY A 44 7.41 10.16 9.17
C GLY A 44 7.30 10.59 7.71
N SER A 45 6.28 10.19 6.97
CA SER A 45 6.15 10.51 5.54
C SER A 45 4.70 10.55 5.09
N SER A 46 4.31 11.69 4.48
CA SER A 46 3.02 11.85 3.80
C SER A 46 2.99 11.29 2.36
N ARG A 47 4.10 10.72 1.87
CA ARG A 47 4.20 10.20 0.50
C ARG A 47 3.74 8.76 0.42
N GLU A 48 3.10 8.41 -0.69
CA GLU A 48 2.71 7.02 -1.01
C GLU A 48 3.89 6.04 -1.02
N HIS A 49 5.11 6.53 -1.25
CA HIS A 49 6.33 5.73 -1.24
C HIS A 49 6.54 4.95 0.07
N ALA A 50 6.05 5.47 1.21
CA ALA A 50 6.12 4.76 2.48
C ALA A 50 5.25 3.49 2.46
N VAL A 51 4.07 3.56 1.82
CA VAL A 51 3.18 2.42 1.62
C VAL A 51 3.75 1.44 0.60
N TRP A 52 4.29 1.96 -0.52
CA TRP A 52 4.91 1.11 -1.55
C TRP A 52 6.09 0.31 -0.98
N ALA A 53 6.91 0.91 -0.11
CA ALA A 53 8.03 0.23 0.51
C ALA A 53 7.59 -0.95 1.38
N LEU A 54 6.52 -0.79 2.17
CA LEU A 54 5.95 -1.87 2.98
C LEU A 54 5.38 -2.99 2.10
N ARG A 55 4.57 -2.62 1.10
CA ARG A 55 3.93 -3.58 0.20
C ARG A 55 4.96 -4.33 -0.64
N ASP A 56 5.92 -3.64 -1.22
CA ASP A 56 6.94 -4.23 -2.08
C ASP A 56 7.88 -5.14 -1.29
N TYR A 57 8.08 -4.86 0.01
CA TYR A 57 8.80 -5.74 0.91
C TYR A 57 8.04 -7.04 1.21
N GLY A 58 6.70 -7.03 1.15
CA GLY A 58 5.86 -8.21 1.39
C GLY A 58 4.79 -8.03 2.46
N PHE A 59 4.75 -6.89 3.15
CA PHE A 59 3.70 -6.63 4.14
C PHE A 59 2.35 -6.47 3.48
N LYS A 60 1.36 -7.18 4.02
CA LYS A 60 -0.05 -7.12 3.62
C LYS A 60 -0.91 -6.40 4.65
N VAL A 61 -0.51 -6.48 5.91
CA VAL A 61 -1.24 -5.93 7.05
C VAL A 61 -0.28 -5.18 7.97
N VAL A 62 -0.72 -4.04 8.46
CA VAL A 62 -0.11 -3.34 9.60
C VAL A 62 -1.16 -3.18 10.69
N LEU A 63 -0.85 -3.66 11.88
CA LEU A 63 -1.66 -3.47 13.09
C LEU A 63 -0.94 -2.46 13.99
N ALA A 64 -1.64 -1.45 14.46
CA ALA A 64 -1.09 -0.45 15.38
C ALA A 64 -2.18 0.25 16.18
N PRO A 65 -1.86 0.79 17.35
CA PRO A 65 -2.84 1.53 18.15
C PRO A 65 -3.31 2.83 17.49
N LYS A 66 -2.46 3.43 16.66
CA LYS A 66 -2.77 4.67 15.95
C LYS A 66 -1.92 4.83 14.71
N PHE A 67 -2.51 5.41 13.68
CA PHE A 67 -1.86 5.72 12.40
C PHE A 67 -1.94 7.21 12.09
N ALA A 68 -0.97 7.71 11.32
CA ALA A 68 -1.12 8.99 10.64
C ALA A 68 -2.21 8.89 9.56
N ASP A 69 -3.12 9.87 9.50
CA ASP A 69 -4.28 9.85 8.59
C ASP A 69 -3.89 9.73 7.12
N ILE A 70 -2.87 10.47 6.68
CA ILE A 70 -2.37 10.43 5.30
C ILE A 70 -1.83 9.03 4.96
N PHE A 71 -1.08 8.42 5.88
CA PHE A 71 -0.55 7.07 5.68
C PHE A 71 -1.68 6.06 5.54
N ARG A 72 -2.68 6.11 6.45
CA ARG A 72 -3.85 5.22 6.44
C ARG A 72 -4.66 5.34 5.14
N GLY A 73 -4.90 6.58 4.69
CA GLY A 73 -5.60 6.84 3.43
C GLY A 73 -4.85 6.32 2.20
N ASN A 74 -3.52 6.47 2.17
CA ASN A 74 -2.68 5.93 1.10
C ASN A 74 -2.62 4.39 1.13
N ALA A 75 -2.55 3.80 2.32
CA ALA A 75 -2.47 2.35 2.53
C ALA A 75 -3.68 1.63 1.92
N GLY A 76 -4.91 2.06 2.24
CA GLY A 76 -6.13 1.48 1.71
C GLY A 76 -6.18 1.49 0.18
N LYS A 77 -5.78 2.59 -0.45
CA LYS A 77 -5.72 2.72 -1.93
C LYS A 77 -4.70 1.79 -2.59
N GLN A 78 -3.70 1.36 -1.85
CA GLN A 78 -2.61 0.51 -2.34
C GLN A 78 -2.77 -0.96 -1.94
N GLY A 79 -3.90 -1.34 -1.34
CA GLY A 79 -4.16 -2.72 -0.94
C GLY A 79 -3.45 -3.16 0.34
N LEU A 80 -2.91 -2.22 1.13
CA LEU A 80 -2.31 -2.49 2.44
C LEU A 80 -3.35 -2.28 3.53
N VAL A 81 -3.65 -3.34 4.27
CA VAL A 81 -4.59 -3.28 5.41
C VAL A 81 -3.95 -2.53 6.58
N THR A 82 -4.67 -1.57 7.15
CA THR A 82 -4.27 -0.87 8.39
C THR A 82 -5.35 -1.08 9.44
N GLY A 83 -5.09 -1.98 10.39
CA GLY A 83 -6.01 -2.31 11.48
C GLY A 83 -5.62 -1.58 12.76
N ILE A 84 -6.57 -0.83 13.33
CA ILE A 84 -6.37 -0.16 14.62
C ILE A 84 -6.74 -1.15 15.72
N ILE A 85 -5.78 -1.45 16.60
CA ILE A 85 -5.95 -2.32 17.77
C ILE A 85 -5.71 -1.51 19.06
N SER A 86 -6.10 -2.05 20.20
CA SER A 86 -5.77 -1.40 21.49
C SER A 86 -4.27 -1.46 21.78
N GLU A 87 -3.74 -0.56 22.60
CA GLU A 87 -2.34 -0.61 23.05
C GLU A 87 -2.08 -1.93 23.80
N ALA A 88 -3.01 -2.37 24.63
CA ALA A 88 -2.89 -3.62 25.37
C ALA A 88 -2.85 -4.86 24.45
N ASP A 89 -3.64 -4.88 23.38
CA ASP A 89 -3.58 -5.95 22.38
C ASP A 89 -2.27 -5.92 21.60
N CYS A 90 -1.77 -4.74 21.30
CA CYS A 90 -0.47 -4.55 20.65
C CYS A 90 0.67 -5.12 21.48
N GLU A 91 0.74 -4.77 22.78
CA GLU A 91 1.73 -5.29 23.73
C GLU A 91 1.60 -6.81 23.85
N LYS A 92 0.37 -7.33 23.95
CA LYS A 92 0.13 -8.77 24.02
C LYS A 92 0.60 -9.52 22.77
N LEU A 93 0.39 -8.96 21.59
CA LEU A 93 0.91 -9.54 20.34
C LEU A 93 2.43 -9.54 20.30
N TRP A 94 3.09 -8.48 20.78
CA TRP A 94 4.55 -8.45 20.87
C TRP A 94 5.09 -9.52 21.81
N ASP A 95 4.51 -9.67 23.00
CA ASP A 95 4.91 -10.72 23.97
C ASP A 95 4.80 -12.13 23.37
N LEU A 96 3.71 -12.38 22.61
CA LEU A 96 3.48 -13.68 21.96
C LEU A 96 4.47 -13.92 20.81
N LEU A 97 4.77 -12.90 20.00
CA LEU A 97 5.73 -12.97 18.91
C LEU A 97 7.18 -13.10 19.42
N ASP A 98 7.50 -12.51 20.57
CA ASP A 98 8.80 -12.67 21.22
C ASP A 98 8.97 -14.08 21.80
N ALA A 99 7.87 -14.68 22.29
CA ALA A 99 7.88 -16.05 22.79
C ALA A 99 7.95 -17.11 21.66
N ASP A 100 7.35 -16.84 20.52
CA ASP A 100 7.37 -17.70 19.32
C ASP A 100 7.56 -16.84 18.04
N PRO A 101 8.79 -16.54 17.66
CA PRO A 101 9.10 -15.71 16.48
C PRO A 101 8.58 -16.26 15.15
N GLY A 102 8.28 -17.55 15.05
CA GLY A 102 7.73 -18.20 13.87
C GLY A 102 6.21 -18.23 13.82
N ALA A 103 5.52 -17.68 14.81
CA ALA A 103 4.06 -17.73 14.89
C ALA A 103 3.39 -16.92 13.78
N GLU A 104 2.31 -17.48 13.23
CA GLU A 104 1.52 -16.86 12.17
C GLU A 104 0.30 -16.15 12.73
N ILE A 105 0.08 -14.91 12.29
CA ILE A 105 -1.13 -14.14 12.61
C ILE A 105 -2.14 -14.30 11.48
N THR A 106 -3.32 -14.82 11.80
CA THR A 106 -4.47 -14.83 10.88
C THR A 106 -5.27 -13.55 11.04
N VAL A 107 -5.46 -12.79 9.94
CA VAL A 107 -6.24 -11.55 9.93
C VAL A 107 -7.48 -11.73 9.07
N SER A 108 -8.68 -11.58 9.68
CA SER A 108 -9.97 -11.63 9.02
C SER A 108 -10.51 -10.21 8.80
N LEU A 109 -10.65 -9.78 7.53
CA LEU A 109 -11.35 -8.55 7.21
C LEU A 109 -12.87 -8.68 7.39
N GLU A 110 -13.42 -9.87 7.27
CA GLU A 110 -14.85 -10.12 7.44
C GLU A 110 -15.27 -9.89 8.89
N ASP A 111 -14.53 -10.51 9.83
CA ASP A 111 -14.80 -10.43 11.27
C ASP A 111 -14.12 -9.24 11.95
N LYS A 112 -13.23 -8.56 11.25
CA LYS A 112 -12.34 -7.51 11.80
C LYS A 112 -11.53 -8.01 13.00
N THR A 113 -10.90 -9.19 12.87
CA THR A 113 -10.13 -9.83 13.94
C THR A 113 -8.73 -10.20 13.48
N ALA A 114 -7.80 -10.19 14.44
CA ALA A 114 -6.46 -10.73 14.30
C ALA A 114 -6.25 -11.82 15.37
N THR A 115 -5.84 -13.01 14.93
CA THR A 115 -5.68 -14.18 15.79
C THR A 115 -4.26 -14.71 15.73
N LEU A 116 -3.62 -14.89 16.87
CA LEU A 116 -2.31 -15.52 17.06
C LEU A 116 -2.41 -16.61 18.11
N GLY A 117 -2.32 -17.88 17.71
CA GLY A 117 -2.58 -19.02 18.59
C GLY A 117 -3.99 -18.94 19.18
N ASP A 118 -4.07 -18.95 20.52
CA ASP A 118 -5.35 -18.83 21.24
C ASP A 118 -5.77 -17.38 21.52
N PHE A 119 -4.95 -16.40 21.17
CA PHE A 119 -5.24 -15.00 21.37
C PHE A 119 -5.92 -14.39 20.14
N THR A 120 -7.05 -13.73 20.35
CA THR A 120 -7.78 -13.02 19.31
C THR A 120 -8.10 -11.61 19.80
N CYS A 121 -7.77 -10.61 18.98
CA CYS A 121 -8.18 -9.22 19.21
C CYS A 121 -8.99 -8.69 18.03
N ALA A 122 -9.90 -7.76 18.31
CA ALA A 122 -10.61 -7.02 17.28
C ALA A 122 -9.77 -5.84 16.80
N PHE A 123 -9.90 -5.48 15.53
CA PHE A 123 -9.33 -4.25 15.00
C PHE A 123 -10.39 -3.38 14.33
N ASP A 124 -10.17 -2.07 14.35
CA ASP A 124 -10.98 -1.13 13.60
C ASP A 124 -10.34 -0.79 12.26
N ILE A 125 -11.18 -0.69 11.23
CA ILE A 125 -10.85 -0.29 9.87
C ILE A 125 -12.04 0.47 9.28
N ASP A 126 -11.77 1.50 8.49
CA ASP A 126 -12.81 2.23 7.77
C ASP A 126 -13.63 1.28 6.88
N ASP A 127 -14.95 1.34 6.98
CA ASP A 127 -15.84 0.39 6.31
C ASP A 127 -15.77 0.48 4.78
N TYR A 128 -15.53 1.68 4.22
CA TYR A 128 -15.34 1.84 2.78
C TYR A 128 -14.02 1.22 2.32
N VAL A 129 -12.94 1.47 3.06
CA VAL A 129 -11.62 0.86 2.78
C VAL A 129 -11.72 -0.66 2.89
N ARG A 130 -12.35 -1.17 3.95
CA ARG A 130 -12.59 -2.61 4.14
C ARG A 130 -13.33 -3.23 2.95
N TRP A 131 -14.43 -2.60 2.54
CA TRP A 131 -15.21 -3.05 1.39
C TRP A 131 -14.40 -3.07 0.11
N THR A 132 -13.64 -2.01 -0.21
CA THR A 132 -12.80 -1.97 -1.41
C THR A 132 -11.71 -3.04 -1.41
N LEU A 133 -11.11 -3.32 -0.25
CA LEU A 133 -10.12 -4.38 -0.07
C LEU A 133 -10.71 -5.78 -0.29
N MET A 134 -11.90 -6.04 0.27
CA MET A 134 -12.59 -7.33 0.13
C MET A 134 -13.04 -7.60 -1.31
N GLU A 135 -13.48 -6.56 -2.02
CA GLU A 135 -13.91 -6.63 -3.43
C GLU A 135 -12.73 -6.60 -4.42
N GLY A 136 -11.51 -6.34 -3.94
CA GLY A 136 -10.33 -6.17 -4.81
C GLY A 136 -10.43 -4.96 -5.75
N LEU A 137 -11.10 -3.89 -5.32
CA LEU A 137 -11.38 -2.71 -6.14
C LEU A 137 -10.36 -1.62 -5.89
N ASP A 138 -9.84 -1.07 -6.99
CA ASP A 138 -9.13 0.21 -7.01
C ASP A 138 -10.06 1.35 -7.48
N ASP A 139 -9.57 2.59 -7.40
CA ASP A 139 -10.33 3.79 -7.81
C ASP A 139 -10.77 3.72 -9.29
N ILE A 140 -10.03 3.03 -10.14
CA ILE A 140 -10.35 2.85 -11.57
C ILE A 140 -11.47 1.83 -11.72
N ALA A 141 -11.38 0.68 -11.06
CA ALA A 141 -12.40 -0.35 -11.11
C ALA A 141 -13.74 0.16 -10.55
N LEU A 142 -13.70 0.99 -9.51
CA LEU A 142 -14.89 1.68 -8.97
C LEU A 142 -15.53 2.60 -10.01
N THR A 143 -14.72 3.40 -10.72
CA THR A 143 -15.20 4.29 -11.77
C THR A 143 -15.81 3.50 -12.93
N LEU A 144 -15.20 2.38 -13.32
CA LEU A 144 -15.67 1.54 -14.43
C LEU A 144 -17.00 0.83 -14.13
N ARG A 145 -17.42 0.71 -12.86
CA ARG A 145 -18.78 0.25 -12.53
C ARG A 145 -19.87 1.15 -13.10
N HIS A 146 -19.53 2.43 -13.40
CA HIS A 146 -20.42 3.44 -13.98
C HIS A 146 -20.14 3.70 -15.47
N GLU A 147 -19.52 2.76 -16.19
CA GLU A 147 -19.13 2.93 -17.58
C GLU A 147 -20.29 3.35 -18.50
N ALA A 148 -21.48 2.76 -18.30
CA ALA A 148 -22.67 3.12 -19.09
C ALA A 148 -23.10 4.57 -18.86
N GLU A 149 -23.05 5.07 -17.63
CA GLU A 149 -23.39 6.44 -17.26
C GLU A 149 -22.35 7.43 -17.80
N ILE A 150 -21.08 7.05 -17.72
CA ILE A 150 -19.95 7.83 -18.26
C ILE A 150 -20.11 7.96 -19.78
N THR A 151 -20.37 6.86 -20.48
CA THR A 151 -20.58 6.83 -21.91
C THR A 151 -21.79 7.71 -22.32
N ALA A 152 -22.91 7.61 -21.60
CA ALA A 152 -24.08 8.44 -21.85
C ALA A 152 -23.80 9.92 -21.62
N TYR A 153 -23.00 10.28 -20.62
CA TYR A 153 -22.54 11.64 -20.40
C TYR A 153 -21.65 12.14 -21.53
N GLU A 154 -20.69 11.35 -21.97
CA GLU A 154 -19.76 11.71 -23.05
C GLU A 154 -20.49 11.95 -24.38
N GLN A 155 -21.51 11.15 -24.69
CA GLN A 155 -22.33 11.31 -25.91
C GLN A 155 -23.11 12.62 -25.91
N ARG A 156 -23.64 13.10 -24.78
CA ARG A 156 -24.39 14.34 -24.64
C ARG A 156 -23.55 15.58 -24.32
N ARG A 157 -22.24 15.36 -24.13
CA ARG A 157 -21.31 16.45 -23.78
C ARG A 157 -21.24 17.49 -24.92
N PRO A 158 -21.42 18.78 -24.64
CA PRO A 158 -21.34 19.83 -25.66
C PRO A 158 -20.00 19.84 -26.39
N SER A 159 -20.02 19.99 -27.71
CA SER A 159 -18.82 19.92 -28.57
C SER A 159 -17.78 21.03 -28.30
N PHE A 160 -18.21 22.15 -27.70
CA PHE A 160 -17.32 23.25 -27.36
C PHE A 160 -16.43 22.98 -26.11
N LYS A 161 -16.77 21.97 -25.34
CA LYS A 161 -15.94 21.60 -24.17
C LYS A 161 -14.69 20.86 -24.62
N PRO A 162 -13.50 21.12 -24.00
CA PRO A 162 -12.27 20.43 -24.35
C PRO A 162 -12.45 18.92 -24.24
N ARG A 163 -11.94 18.16 -25.21
CA ARG A 163 -11.87 16.68 -25.13
C ARG A 163 -10.70 16.30 -24.24
N THR A 164 -10.95 15.42 -23.28
CA THR A 164 -9.92 14.91 -22.37
C THR A 164 -9.09 13.78 -22.96
N LEU A 165 -9.61 13.11 -24.00
CA LEU A 165 -8.84 12.10 -24.72
C LEU A 165 -7.84 12.78 -25.65
N PRO A 166 -6.56 12.34 -25.66
CA PRO A 166 -5.62 12.82 -26.66
C PRO A 166 -6.18 12.51 -28.06
N ALA A 167 -6.14 13.49 -28.96
CA ALA A 167 -6.50 13.23 -30.35
C ALA A 167 -5.68 12.04 -30.85
N LYS A 168 -6.32 11.05 -31.47
CA LYS A 168 -5.67 9.85 -32.05
C LYS A 168 -4.58 10.16 -33.09
N THR A 169 -4.34 11.43 -33.37
CA THR A 169 -3.40 11.98 -34.33
C THR A 169 -2.48 13.01 -33.69
N LEU A 170 -1.70 12.63 -32.70
CA LEU A 170 -0.42 13.30 -32.53
C LEU A 170 0.51 12.70 -33.60
N PRO A 171 1.02 13.51 -34.55
CA PRO A 171 2.05 13.02 -35.46
C PRO A 171 3.20 12.49 -34.59
N SER A 172 3.68 11.29 -34.89
CA SER A 172 4.88 10.74 -34.29
C SER A 172 5.97 11.81 -34.39
N LYS A 173 6.53 12.22 -33.26
CA LYS A 173 7.70 13.10 -33.29
C LYS A 173 8.72 12.47 -34.22
N PRO A 174 9.26 13.21 -35.21
CA PRO A 174 10.30 12.66 -36.06
C PRO A 174 11.44 12.15 -35.15
N VAL A 175 11.81 10.91 -35.34
CA VAL A 175 13.00 10.34 -34.70
C VAL A 175 14.17 11.17 -35.21
N VAL A 176 14.73 12.03 -34.36
CA VAL A 176 15.96 12.73 -34.68
C VAL A 176 17.02 11.64 -34.71
N SER A 177 17.42 11.23 -35.91
CA SER A 177 18.53 10.30 -36.10
C SER A 177 19.77 10.95 -35.45
N ALA A 178 20.39 10.24 -34.52
CA ALA A 178 21.69 10.64 -33.99
C ALA A 178 22.65 10.89 -35.16
N ARG A 179 23.26 12.08 -35.20
CA ARG A 179 24.38 12.36 -36.13
C ARG A 179 25.45 11.31 -35.88
N PRO A 180 26.06 10.73 -36.93
CA PRO A 180 27.25 9.92 -36.76
C PRO A 180 28.35 10.81 -36.16
N ALA A 181 29.08 10.28 -35.19
CA ALA A 181 30.28 10.91 -34.66
C ALA A 181 31.27 11.01 -35.83
N GLU A 182 31.59 12.25 -36.25
CA GLU A 182 32.75 12.51 -37.12
C GLU A 182 33.98 12.28 -36.25
N GLY A 183 34.80 11.33 -36.72
CA GLY A 183 36.08 11.05 -36.10
C GLY A 183 37.13 12.13 -36.46
N GLU A 184 37.95 12.45 -35.46
CA GLU A 184 39.39 12.73 -35.61
C GLU A 184 40.08 12.33 -34.31
#